data_b05b4233840ef03b27336a7cbb4e43cf
#
_entry.id   b05b4233840ef03b27336a7cbb4e43cf
#
_cell.length_a   1.000
_cell.length_b   1.000
_cell.length_c   1.000
_cell.angle_alpha   90.00
_cell.angle_beta   90.00
_cell.angle_gamma   90.00
#
_symmetry.space_group_name_H-M   'P 1'
#
loop_
_entity.id
_entity.type
_entity.pdbx_description
1 polymer ?
#
loop_
_entity_poly.entity_id
_entity_poly.type
_entity_poly.pdbx_seq_one_letter_code
_entity_poly.pdbx_strand_id
1 'polypeptide(L)'
;ACMLYYKSKRHSFRDLPLKISEIGLVHRHEMSGSLSGLLRVRSFHQDDAHIFMTKEQIKTQILEVLSLADTIYNTFGLKYHVELSTRPEGKSIGTDEDWNIIIGVLISW
;
A
#
# COMPACT_ATOMS: atom_id res chain seq x y z
N ALA A 1 5.40 -12.87 2.05
CA ALA A 1 6.79 -12.73 2.51
C ALA A 1 6.88 -11.75 3.68
N CYS A 2 6.46 -10.49 3.56
CA CYS A 2 6.63 -9.46 4.61
C CYS A 2 5.98 -9.79 5.95
N MET A 3 4.81 -10.42 5.96
CA MET A 3 4.19 -10.88 7.22
C MET A 3 5.01 -11.95 7.92
N LEU A 4 5.66 -12.85 7.18
CA LEU A 4 6.57 -13.85 7.76
C LEU A 4 7.83 -13.19 8.31
N TYR A 5 8.35 -12.19 7.62
CA TYR A 5 9.47 -11.40 8.11
C TYR A 5 9.12 -10.69 9.42
N TYR A 6 7.97 -10.03 9.49
CA TYR A 6 7.49 -9.41 10.72
C TYR A 6 7.38 -10.43 11.87
N LYS A 7 6.81 -11.61 11.60
CA LYS A 7 6.65 -12.69 12.59
C LYS A 7 7.95 -13.36 13.01
N SER A 8 9.04 -13.19 12.26
CA SER A 8 10.35 -13.81 12.57
C SER A 8 11.02 -13.24 13.80
N LYS A 9 10.62 -12.06 14.24
CA LYS A 9 11.12 -11.38 15.44
C LYS A 9 9.96 -10.99 16.35
N ARG A 10 10.24 -10.88 17.66
CA ARG A 10 9.29 -10.27 18.60
C ARG A 10 9.36 -8.76 18.48
N HIS A 11 8.21 -8.11 18.38
CA HIS A 11 8.07 -6.66 18.34
C HIS A 11 7.23 -6.19 19.54
N SER A 12 7.63 -5.06 20.10
CA SER A 12 6.80 -4.31 21.05
C SER A 12 5.87 -3.37 20.28
N PHE A 13 4.75 -2.96 20.88
CA PHE A 13 3.93 -1.90 20.31
C PHE A 13 4.69 -0.57 20.13
N ARG A 14 5.80 -0.39 20.89
CA ARG A 14 6.69 0.78 20.78
C ARG A 14 7.54 0.77 19.52
N ASP A 15 7.70 -0.37 18.87
CA ASP A 15 8.44 -0.51 17.62
C ASP A 15 7.58 -0.11 16.41
N LEU A 16 6.28 0.14 16.62
CA LEU A 16 5.34 0.53 15.59
C LEU A 16 5.21 2.07 15.50
N PRO A 17 5.06 2.65 14.31
CA PRO A 17 4.97 1.95 13.02
C PRO A 17 6.31 1.41 12.53
N LEU A 18 6.35 0.16 12.08
CA LEU A 18 7.52 -0.44 11.47
C LEU A 18 7.38 -0.41 9.95
N LYS A 19 8.30 0.27 9.29
CA LYS A 19 8.33 0.43 7.82
C LYS A 19 9.44 -0.46 7.25
N ILE A 20 9.07 -1.36 6.36
CA ILE A 20 10.00 -2.28 5.69
C ILE A 20 9.89 -2.02 4.20
N SER A 21 10.99 -1.65 3.55
CA SER A 21 11.05 -1.43 2.11
C SER A 21 11.98 -2.42 1.43
N GLU A 22 11.71 -2.69 0.18
CA GLU A 22 12.47 -3.60 -0.67
C GLU A 22 12.43 -3.08 -2.10
N ILE A 23 13.60 -3.02 -2.75
CA ILE A 23 13.69 -2.88 -4.20
C ILE A 23 13.85 -4.28 -4.76
N GLY A 24 12.75 -4.90 -5.14
CA GLY A 24 12.69 -6.32 -5.45
C GLY A 24 12.21 -6.63 -6.86
N LEU A 25 12.75 -7.72 -7.43
CA LEU A 25 12.27 -8.28 -8.69
C LEU A 25 10.99 -9.06 -8.46
N VAL A 26 9.94 -8.70 -9.20
CA VAL A 26 8.62 -9.34 -9.13
C VAL A 26 8.34 -10.09 -10.42
N HIS A 27 7.85 -11.33 -10.27
CA HIS A 27 7.33 -12.13 -11.36
C HIS A 27 5.83 -12.36 -11.15
N ARG A 28 5.04 -12.11 -12.18
CA ARG A 28 3.59 -12.38 -12.18
C ARG A 28 3.19 -13.21 -13.37
N HIS A 29 2.38 -14.23 -13.14
CA HIS A 29 1.77 -15.00 -14.22
C HIS A 29 0.57 -14.21 -14.77
N GLU A 30 0.86 -13.32 -15.72
CA GLU A 30 -0.17 -12.56 -16.44
C GLU A 30 -0.62 -13.33 -17.67
N MET A 31 -1.93 -13.37 -17.91
CA MET A 31 -2.47 -13.96 -19.14
C MET A 31 -1.99 -13.16 -20.35
N SER A 32 -1.69 -13.84 -21.46
CA SER A 32 -1.13 -13.18 -22.65
C SER A 32 -1.99 -12.03 -23.17
N GLY A 33 -3.32 -12.16 -23.11
CA GLY A 33 -4.25 -11.11 -23.52
C GLY A 33 -4.31 -9.89 -22.61
N SER A 34 -3.70 -9.93 -21.41
CA SER A 34 -3.65 -8.82 -20.47
C SER A 34 -2.33 -8.03 -20.54
N LEU A 35 -1.34 -8.50 -21.30
CA LEU A 35 -0.06 -7.80 -21.46
C LEU A 35 -0.24 -6.55 -22.32
N SER A 36 0.45 -5.47 -21.95
CA SER A 36 0.36 -4.17 -22.65
C SER A 36 1.72 -3.46 -22.65
N GLY A 37 2.54 -3.72 -23.66
CA GLY A 37 3.85 -3.10 -23.85
C GLY A 37 4.67 -3.09 -22.56
N LEU A 38 5.16 -1.93 -22.14
CA LEU A 38 5.88 -1.75 -20.86
C LEU A 38 4.95 -1.48 -19.68
N LEU A 39 3.66 -1.24 -19.91
CA LEU A 39 2.71 -0.91 -18.84
C LEU A 39 2.24 -2.12 -18.06
N ARG A 40 2.20 -3.28 -18.68
CA ARG A 40 1.84 -4.55 -18.04
C ARG A 40 2.70 -5.68 -18.52
N VAL A 41 3.67 -6.06 -17.71
CA VAL A 41 4.70 -7.06 -18.00
C VAL A 41 4.66 -8.18 -16.97
N ARG A 42 5.35 -9.29 -17.24
CA ARG A 42 5.44 -10.45 -16.35
C ARG A 42 6.59 -10.37 -15.35
N SER A 43 7.57 -9.52 -15.62
CA SER A 43 8.75 -9.35 -14.75
C SER A 43 9.12 -7.87 -14.68
N PHE A 44 9.26 -7.34 -13.48
CA PHE A 44 9.59 -5.94 -13.24
C PHE A 44 10.15 -5.76 -11.83
N HIS A 45 10.86 -4.66 -11.60
CA HIS A 45 11.28 -4.26 -10.26
C HIS A 45 10.27 -3.31 -9.64
N GLN A 46 10.07 -3.47 -8.33
CA GLN A 46 9.27 -2.55 -7.52
C GLN A 46 10.13 -1.98 -6.40
N ASP A 47 10.00 -0.69 -6.17
CA ASP A 47 10.33 -0.07 -4.89
C ASP A 47 9.05 -0.13 -4.05
N ASP A 48 8.97 -1.14 -3.19
CA ASP A 48 7.77 -1.49 -2.44
C ASP A 48 8.01 -1.36 -0.94
N ALA A 49 6.97 -1.04 -0.20
CA ALA A 49 7.04 -0.93 1.25
C ALA A 49 5.81 -1.54 1.92
N HIS A 50 6.06 -2.09 3.11
CA HIS A 50 5.02 -2.60 3.99
C HIS A 50 5.13 -1.88 5.33
N ILE A 51 4.02 -1.32 5.78
CA ILE A 51 3.94 -0.58 7.03
C ILE A 51 3.09 -1.37 8.01
N PHE A 52 3.73 -1.83 9.09
CA PHE A 52 3.06 -2.50 10.21
C PHE A 52 2.76 -1.44 11.27
N MET A 53 1.49 -1.30 11.65
CA MET A 53 1.03 -0.22 12.52
C MET A 53 -0.14 -0.66 13.41
N THR A 54 -0.41 0.11 14.45
CA THR A 54 -1.64 -0.04 15.22
C THR A 54 -2.81 0.66 14.52
N LYS A 55 -4.05 0.37 14.94
CA LYS A 55 -5.25 1.02 14.38
C LYS A 55 -5.21 2.55 14.52
N GLU A 56 -4.71 3.04 15.65
CA GLU A 56 -4.60 4.47 15.95
C GLU A 56 -3.61 5.20 15.03
N GLN A 57 -2.62 4.46 14.50
CA GLN A 57 -1.58 5.00 13.62
C GLN A 57 -1.99 5.04 12.15
N ILE A 58 -3.09 4.38 11.75
CA ILE A 58 -3.52 4.24 10.35
C ILE A 58 -3.64 5.61 9.68
N LYS A 59 -4.35 6.55 10.31
CA LYS A 59 -4.56 7.89 9.75
C LYS A 59 -3.24 8.59 9.44
N THR A 60 -2.34 8.62 10.41
CA THR A 60 -1.04 9.29 10.26
C THR A 60 -0.21 8.64 9.15
N GLN A 61 -0.17 7.31 9.10
CA GLN A 61 0.63 6.60 8.09
C GLN A 61 0.07 6.76 6.67
N ILE A 62 -1.25 6.77 6.49
CA ILE A 62 -1.85 7.05 5.19
C ILE A 62 -1.52 8.47 4.73
N LEU A 63 -1.63 9.47 5.60
CA LEU A 63 -1.30 10.85 5.26
C LEU A 63 0.18 11.02 4.89
N GLU A 64 1.09 10.34 5.58
CA GLU A 64 2.52 10.34 5.22
C GLU A 64 2.75 9.75 3.82
N VAL A 65 2.09 8.63 3.48
CA VAL A 65 2.21 8.02 2.15
C VAL A 65 1.66 8.94 1.06
N LEU A 66 0.51 9.56 1.29
CA LEU A 66 -0.09 10.50 0.34
C LEU A 66 0.81 11.73 0.14
N SER A 67 1.39 12.28 1.21
CA SER A 67 2.34 13.38 1.14
C SER A 67 3.60 13.03 0.36
N LEU A 68 4.12 11.80 0.54
CA LEU A 68 5.25 11.31 -0.24
C LEU A 68 4.90 11.19 -1.74
N ALA A 69 3.74 10.62 -2.03
CA ALA A 69 3.25 10.50 -3.41
C ALA A 69 3.11 11.88 -4.07
N ASP A 70 2.53 12.85 -3.37
CA ASP A 70 2.40 14.23 -3.86
C ASP A 70 3.77 14.85 -4.15
N THR A 71 4.72 14.69 -3.25
CA THR A 71 6.09 15.19 -3.44
C THR A 71 6.74 14.60 -4.69
N ILE A 72 6.60 13.30 -4.91
CA ILE A 72 7.18 12.60 -6.06
C ILE A 72 6.53 13.10 -7.35
N TYR A 73 5.20 13.10 -7.43
CA TYR A 73 4.48 13.51 -8.63
C TYR A 73 4.74 14.98 -8.99
N ASN A 74 4.76 15.87 -8.00
CA ASN A 74 5.10 17.28 -8.20
C ASN A 74 6.53 17.47 -8.69
N THR A 75 7.49 16.70 -8.18
CA THR A 75 8.89 16.75 -8.62
C THR A 75 9.03 16.41 -10.11
N PHE A 76 8.26 15.43 -10.58
CA PHE A 76 8.23 15.05 -11.99
C PHE A 76 7.24 15.87 -12.85
N GLY A 77 6.51 16.80 -12.26
CA GLY A 77 5.52 17.60 -12.97
C GLY A 77 4.32 16.80 -13.47
N LEU A 78 4.03 15.65 -12.83
CA LEU A 78 2.94 14.76 -13.20
C LEU A 78 1.64 15.18 -12.50
N LYS A 79 0.58 15.28 -13.29
CA LYS A 79 -0.77 15.48 -12.74
C LYS A 79 -1.37 14.12 -12.37
N TYR A 80 -2.00 14.05 -11.22
CA TYR A 80 -2.66 12.83 -10.73
C TYR A 80 -3.96 13.19 -10.03
N HIS A 81 -4.81 12.20 -9.83
CA HIS A 81 -5.98 12.27 -8.96
C HIS A 81 -6.00 11.01 -8.08
N VAL A 82 -6.64 11.12 -6.95
CA VAL A 82 -6.78 10.03 -5.99
C VAL A 82 -8.20 9.51 -6.03
N GLU A 83 -8.35 8.20 -6.15
CA GLU A 83 -9.63 7.51 -6.10
C GLU A 83 -9.69 6.60 -4.88
N LEU A 84 -10.82 6.62 -4.19
CA LEU A 84 -11.06 5.77 -3.05
C LEU A 84 -11.66 4.43 -3.50
N SER A 85 -10.94 3.35 -3.28
CA SER A 85 -11.51 2.01 -3.40
C SER A 85 -12.34 1.67 -2.16
N THR A 86 -13.63 1.47 -2.35
CA THR A 86 -14.53 1.03 -1.29
C THR A 86 -14.50 -0.48 -1.13
N ARG A 87 -15.04 -0.98 -0.01
CA ARG A 87 -15.14 -2.41 0.24
C ARG A 87 -15.98 -3.08 -0.84
N PRO A 88 -15.47 -4.11 -1.54
CA PRO A 88 -16.26 -4.85 -2.52
C PRO A 88 -17.35 -5.67 -1.83
N GLU A 89 -18.50 -5.80 -2.49
CA GLU A 89 -19.54 -6.73 -2.06
C GLU A 89 -19.04 -8.17 -2.17
N GLY A 90 -19.30 -8.99 -1.16
CA GLY A 90 -18.93 -10.41 -1.14
C GLY A 90 -17.65 -10.69 -0.36
N LYS A 91 -16.63 -11.25 -1.00
CA LYS A 91 -15.39 -11.68 -0.32
C LYS A 91 -14.44 -10.51 -0.11
N SER A 92 -14.34 -10.03 1.13
CA SER A 92 -13.35 -9.04 1.56
C SER A 92 -12.64 -9.47 2.83
N ILE A 93 -11.41 -9.03 3.03
CA ILE A 93 -10.64 -9.23 4.25
C ILE A 93 -10.82 -8.00 5.14
N GLY A 94 -10.92 -8.21 6.45
CA GLY A 94 -11.12 -7.15 7.44
C GLY A 94 -12.58 -7.01 7.88
N THR A 95 -12.76 -6.36 9.02
CA THR A 95 -14.08 -6.07 9.60
C THR A 95 -14.66 -4.78 9.00
N ASP A 96 -15.96 -4.55 9.21
CA ASP A 96 -16.61 -3.30 8.80
C ASP A 96 -15.95 -2.08 9.48
N GLU A 97 -15.55 -2.24 10.74
CA GLU A 97 -14.85 -1.20 11.51
C GLU A 97 -13.50 -0.85 10.88
N ASP A 98 -12.71 -1.84 10.49
CA ASP A 98 -11.41 -1.63 9.85
C ASP A 98 -11.57 -0.86 8.53
N TRP A 99 -12.56 -1.23 7.72
CA TRP A 99 -12.87 -0.54 6.47
C TRP A 99 -13.35 0.90 6.70
N ASN A 100 -14.22 1.13 7.69
CA ASN A 100 -14.72 2.46 8.00
C ASN A 100 -13.61 3.41 8.47
N ILE A 101 -12.63 2.93 9.22
CA ILE A 101 -11.47 3.72 9.64
C ILE A 101 -10.68 4.17 8.41
N ILE A 102 -10.35 3.25 7.49
CA ILE A 102 -9.56 3.56 6.29
C ILE A 102 -10.31 4.50 5.37
N ILE A 103 -11.58 4.24 5.09
CA ILE A 103 -12.43 5.07 4.25
C ILE A 103 -12.56 6.48 4.84
N GLY A 104 -12.79 6.59 6.14
CA GLY A 104 -12.90 7.89 6.83
C GLY A 104 -11.64 8.74 6.72
N VAL A 105 -10.46 8.14 6.76
CA VAL A 105 -9.19 8.86 6.56
C VAL A 105 -9.06 9.39 5.15
N LEU A 106 -9.38 8.59 4.15
CA LEU A 106 -9.21 8.96 2.74
C LEU A 106 -10.23 10.03 2.29
N ILE A 107 -11.44 10.03 2.85
CA ILE A 107 -12.44 11.08 2.56
C ILE A 107 -12.05 12.42 3.21
N SER A 108 -11.30 12.40 4.31
CA SER A 108 -10.89 13.62 5.02
C SER A 108 -9.65 14.30 4.44
N TRP A 109 -9.03 13.72 3.43
CA TRP A 109 -7.86 14.25 2.72
C TRP A 109 -8.27 15.02 1.46
#